data_219a509aa087a7d61b4cd8e48e4a8291
#
_entry.id   219a509aa087a7d61b4cd8e48e4a8291
#
_cell.length_a   1.000
_cell.length_b   1.000
_cell.length_c   1.000
_cell.angle_alpha   90.00
_cell.angle_beta   90.00
_cell.angle_gamma   90.00
#
_symmetry.space_group_name_H-M   'P 1'
#
loop_
_entity.id
_entity.type
_entity.pdbx_description
1 polymer ?
#
loop_
_entity_poly.entity_id
_entity_poly.type
_entity_poly.pdbx_seq_one_letter_code
_entity_poly.pdbx_strand_id
1 'polypeptide(L)'
;MEQASPKREEDTKDADAGNEVHAILAGEEDDDKSPYNIVQTAEMCSDQCDRLRDEWLMPAETYEGYRELRYGLTTLSNVAIVRQDSRADFIFTGQFDRLYIQGNRGLLVDFKALHGEHTNALHNPQLASLAVLVARRHKLTSVRVALVQPWKGKPTVADYIEGDLCRAQVWLVETLRYVTAATPDDRKAGKHCNYCKANSVCETFRDAQLQAIEVIDPMTIAGMDDETQKSAMWARACALTPAQHEAAYNGLAMVKRYAHAIGASFKARVEAGEIPGYGIREKKGKRSVSDVGTVFTRAATHGVTAEAFTAECSIAIGALNGLLKTATGEKGKALDAIAAEVLRDATETSKGSTEVVKLTME
;
A
#
# COMPACT_ATOMS: atom_id res chain seq x y z
N MET A 1 6.77 14.99 -19.20
CA MET A 1 5.87 13.83 -19.32
C MET A 1 5.05 13.58 -18.06
N GLU A 2 5.63 13.68 -16.86
CA GLU A 2 4.91 13.47 -15.58
C GLU A 2 3.73 14.43 -15.34
N GLN A 3 3.82 15.66 -15.83
CA GLN A 3 2.77 16.68 -15.69
C GLN A 3 1.52 16.43 -16.52
N ALA A 4 1.58 15.55 -17.54
CA ALA A 4 0.48 15.28 -18.46
C ALA A 4 -0.31 13.99 -18.16
N SER A 5 0.11 13.21 -17.16
CA SER A 5 -0.56 11.95 -16.83
C SER A 5 -1.67 12.16 -15.81
N PRO A 6 -2.88 11.65 -16.05
CA PRO A 6 -3.98 11.77 -15.10
C PRO A 6 -3.65 11.03 -13.79
N LYS A 7 -4.14 11.55 -12.66
CA LYS A 7 -4.08 10.84 -11.38
C LYS A 7 -4.86 9.53 -11.50
N ARG A 8 -4.30 8.43 -11.01
CA ARG A 8 -5.03 7.15 -10.90
C ARG A 8 -6.03 7.27 -9.76
N GLU A 9 -7.29 6.97 -10.05
CA GLU A 9 -8.36 6.92 -9.03
C GLU A 9 -8.34 5.64 -8.17
N GLU A 10 -7.62 4.60 -8.58
CA GLU A 10 -7.69 3.27 -7.96
C GLU A 10 -6.80 3.08 -6.71
N ASP A 11 -5.84 3.96 -6.47
CA ASP A 11 -4.96 3.88 -5.28
C ASP A 11 -5.47 4.74 -4.09
N THR A 12 -6.71 5.25 -4.16
CA THR A 12 -7.18 6.28 -3.23
C THR A 12 -7.47 5.75 -1.83
N LYS A 13 -8.14 4.61 -1.68
CA LYS A 13 -8.61 4.15 -0.35
C LYS A 13 -7.49 3.89 0.65
N ASP A 14 -6.44 3.18 0.23
CA ASP A 14 -5.31 2.90 1.11
C ASP A 14 -4.47 4.18 1.30
N ALA A 15 -4.27 4.97 0.23
CA ALA A 15 -3.59 6.25 0.32
C ALA A 15 -4.38 7.24 1.19
N ASP A 16 -5.71 7.29 1.07
CA ASP A 16 -6.59 8.14 1.86
C ASP A 16 -6.54 7.76 3.33
N ALA A 17 -6.61 6.47 3.68
CA ALA A 17 -6.45 5.99 5.05
C ALA A 17 -5.07 6.33 5.64
N GLY A 18 -4.00 6.22 4.84
CA GLY A 18 -2.67 6.66 5.24
C GLY A 18 -2.60 8.16 5.50
N ASN A 19 -3.17 8.96 4.61
CA ASN A 19 -3.24 10.42 4.75
C ASN A 19 -4.03 10.84 5.99
N GLU A 20 -5.14 10.15 6.30
CA GLU A 20 -5.94 10.40 7.50
C GLU A 20 -5.16 10.12 8.79
N VAL A 21 -4.39 9.02 8.85
CA VAL A 21 -3.48 8.76 9.98
C VAL A 21 -2.45 9.90 10.12
N HIS A 22 -1.87 10.36 9.03
CA HIS A 22 -0.92 11.49 9.05
C HIS A 22 -1.59 12.79 9.51
N ALA A 23 -2.82 13.08 9.09
CA ALA A 23 -3.57 14.26 9.50
C ALA A 23 -3.85 14.25 11.02
N ILE A 24 -4.25 13.12 11.59
CA ILE A 24 -4.41 12.95 13.05
C ILE A 24 -3.06 13.17 13.76
N LEU A 25 -1.99 12.54 13.28
CA LEU A 25 -0.66 12.70 13.85
C LEU A 25 -0.16 14.14 13.75
N ALA A 26 -0.52 14.88 12.71
CA ALA A 26 -0.22 16.30 12.55
C ALA A 26 -1.03 17.17 13.50
N GLY A 27 -2.18 16.70 13.98
CA GLY A 27 -3.15 17.47 14.75
C GLY A 27 -4.04 18.36 13.87
N GLU A 28 -4.22 17.96 12.61
CA GLU A 28 -5.05 18.66 11.62
C GLU A 28 -6.50 18.13 11.61
N GLU A 29 -6.72 16.92 12.10
CA GLU A 29 -8.03 16.28 12.23
C GLU A 29 -8.31 15.82 13.64
N ASP A 30 -9.60 15.86 14.04
CA ASP A 30 -10.10 15.38 15.32
C ASP A 30 -10.27 13.86 15.31
N ASP A 31 -9.71 13.19 16.31
CA ASP A 31 -9.81 11.73 16.50
C ASP A 31 -11.25 11.23 16.51
N ASP A 32 -12.18 12.07 17.03
CA ASP A 32 -13.61 11.72 17.22
C ASP A 32 -14.37 11.47 15.91
N LYS A 33 -13.82 11.90 14.76
CA LYS A 33 -14.48 11.78 13.44
C LYS A 33 -13.94 10.65 12.59
N SER A 34 -12.79 10.10 12.95
CA SER A 34 -12.11 9.09 12.15
C SER A 34 -12.51 7.67 12.58
N PRO A 35 -12.48 6.69 11.64
CA PRO A 35 -12.72 5.30 11.98
C PRO A 35 -11.75 4.79 13.07
N TYR A 36 -12.24 3.95 13.97
CA TYR A 36 -11.49 3.43 15.12
C TYR A 36 -10.12 2.82 14.73
N ASN A 37 -10.04 2.09 13.64
CA ASN A 37 -8.79 1.51 13.17
C ASN A 37 -7.75 2.55 12.73
N ILE A 38 -8.18 3.69 12.24
CA ILE A 38 -7.32 4.83 11.85
C ILE A 38 -6.76 5.49 13.11
N VAL A 39 -7.63 5.81 14.07
CA VAL A 39 -7.25 6.40 15.38
C VAL A 39 -6.27 5.48 16.10
N GLN A 40 -6.59 4.18 16.22
CA GLN A 40 -5.70 3.20 16.84
C GLN A 40 -4.33 3.12 16.15
N THR A 41 -4.30 3.22 14.82
CA THR A 41 -3.04 3.24 14.06
C THR A 41 -2.21 4.49 14.37
N ALA A 42 -2.87 5.66 14.46
CA ALA A 42 -2.23 6.91 14.83
C ALA A 42 -1.66 6.86 16.27
N GLU A 43 -2.42 6.35 17.23
CA GLU A 43 -1.96 6.13 18.60
C GLU A 43 -0.73 5.24 18.67
N MET A 44 -0.74 4.08 17.98
CA MET A 44 0.40 3.17 17.91
C MET A 44 1.64 3.83 17.29
N CYS A 45 1.47 4.68 16.26
CA CYS A 45 2.55 5.46 15.68
C CYS A 45 3.11 6.47 16.68
N SER A 46 2.24 7.20 17.37
CA SER A 46 2.60 8.19 18.41
C SER A 46 3.38 7.55 19.55
N ASP A 47 2.89 6.45 20.10
CA ASP A 47 3.53 5.71 21.19
C ASP A 47 4.94 5.24 20.82
N GLN A 48 5.11 4.70 19.62
CA GLN A 48 6.42 4.27 19.14
C GLN A 48 7.35 5.46 18.92
N CYS A 49 6.85 6.57 18.42
CA CYS A 49 7.62 7.80 18.23
C CYS A 49 8.08 8.39 19.57
N ASP A 50 7.21 8.42 20.58
CA ASP A 50 7.54 8.91 21.91
C ASP A 50 8.61 8.06 22.58
N ARG A 51 8.54 6.73 22.49
CA ARG A 51 9.61 5.82 22.96
C ARG A 51 10.93 6.09 22.27
N LEU A 52 10.96 6.24 20.95
CA LEU A 52 12.16 6.56 20.19
C LEU A 52 12.77 7.91 20.62
N ARG A 53 11.89 8.91 20.86
CA ARG A 53 12.33 10.22 21.37
C ARG A 53 12.99 10.08 22.74
N ASP A 54 12.32 9.39 23.66
CA ASP A 54 12.77 9.24 25.06
C ASP A 54 14.04 8.37 25.16
N GLU A 55 14.25 7.44 24.22
CA GLU A 55 15.48 6.65 24.10
C GLU A 55 16.65 7.42 23.51
N TRP A 56 16.39 8.39 22.62
CA TRP A 56 17.44 9.10 21.86
C TRP A 56 17.84 10.43 22.48
N LEU A 57 16.88 11.17 23.03
CA LEU A 57 17.10 12.48 23.61
C LEU A 57 17.42 12.38 25.10
N MET A 58 18.19 13.37 25.61
CA MET A 58 18.51 13.47 27.03
C MET A 58 17.33 13.99 27.82
N PRO A 59 16.82 13.29 28.85
CA PRO A 59 15.59 13.68 29.56
C PRO A 59 15.65 15.05 30.26
N ALA A 60 16.84 15.51 30.59
CA ALA A 60 17.04 16.76 31.34
C ALA A 60 17.16 18.03 30.47
N GLU A 61 17.21 17.86 29.15
CA GLU A 61 17.41 18.97 28.23
C GLU A 61 16.17 19.25 27.40
N THR A 62 15.93 20.50 27.10
CA THR A 62 14.84 20.93 26.19
C THR A 62 15.14 20.51 24.76
N TYR A 63 14.12 20.19 24.02
CA TYR A 63 14.19 19.88 22.58
C TYR A 63 13.19 20.71 21.79
N GLU A 64 13.47 20.92 20.51
CA GLU A 64 12.55 21.47 19.54
C GLU A 64 11.87 20.36 18.76
N GLY A 65 10.55 20.43 18.59
CA GLY A 65 9.76 19.47 17.81
C GLY A 65 9.14 20.10 16.58
N TYR A 66 9.21 19.40 15.45
CA TYR A 66 8.63 19.84 14.17
C TYR A 66 7.76 18.71 13.59
N ARG A 67 6.66 19.09 12.93
CA ARG A 67 5.69 18.17 12.32
C ARG A 67 5.43 18.56 10.88
N GLU A 68 5.37 17.57 9.99
CA GLU A 68 4.93 17.72 8.59
C GLU A 68 5.62 18.85 7.82
N LEU A 69 6.86 19.16 8.15
CA LEU A 69 7.60 20.19 7.44
C LEU A 69 8.31 19.65 6.21
N ARG A 70 8.32 20.47 5.17
CA ARG A 70 9.04 20.19 3.95
C ARG A 70 10.28 21.05 3.88
N TYR A 71 11.41 20.41 3.67
CA TYR A 71 12.68 21.07 3.39
C TYR A 71 13.09 20.87 1.94
N GLY A 72 13.80 21.81 1.38
CA GLY A 72 14.30 21.73 0.01
C GLY A 72 15.68 22.31 -0.16
N LEU A 73 16.42 21.78 -1.11
CA LEU A 73 17.70 22.32 -1.59
C LEU A 73 17.43 23.36 -2.66
N THR A 74 17.78 24.61 -2.40
CA THR A 74 17.76 25.70 -3.38
C THR A 74 19.00 25.65 -4.27
N THR A 75 20.14 25.24 -3.69
CA THR A 75 21.42 24.93 -4.36
C THR A 75 22.00 23.69 -3.72
N LEU A 76 23.06 23.11 -4.29
CA LEU A 76 23.72 21.93 -3.69
C LEU A 76 24.27 22.17 -2.27
N SER A 77 24.24 23.43 -1.78
CA SER A 77 24.77 23.82 -0.47
C SER A 77 23.73 24.43 0.46
N ASN A 78 22.54 24.81 -0.01
CA ASN A 78 21.61 25.60 0.79
C ASN A 78 20.25 24.87 0.98
N VAL A 79 19.78 24.79 2.22
CA VAL A 79 18.50 24.15 2.60
C VAL A 79 17.56 25.18 3.19
N ALA A 80 16.35 25.28 2.67
CA ALA A 80 15.29 26.14 3.17
C ALA A 80 13.98 25.38 3.40
N ILE A 81 13.06 25.97 4.17
CA ILE A 81 11.70 25.48 4.31
C ILE A 81 10.95 25.77 3.01
N VAL A 82 10.29 24.73 2.48
CA VAL A 82 9.49 24.84 1.25
C VAL A 82 8.07 25.27 1.60
N ARG A 83 7.64 26.42 1.07
CA ARG A 83 6.23 26.81 1.08
C ARG A 83 5.50 26.16 -0.11
N GLN A 84 4.20 25.96 -0.01
CA GLN A 84 3.42 25.22 -1.02
C GLN A 84 3.53 25.79 -2.45
N ASP A 85 3.66 27.10 -2.56
CA ASP A 85 3.74 27.85 -3.81
C ASP A 85 5.15 27.97 -4.41
N SER A 86 6.20 27.61 -3.65
CA SER A 86 7.60 27.80 -4.03
C SER A 86 8.36 26.53 -4.43
N ARG A 87 7.67 25.42 -4.67
CA ARG A 87 8.34 24.11 -5.00
C ARG A 87 9.23 24.16 -6.25
N ALA A 88 8.89 25.00 -7.21
CA ALA A 88 9.65 25.14 -8.45
C ALA A 88 11.08 25.71 -8.24
N ASP A 89 11.31 26.38 -7.11
CA ASP A 89 12.59 27.02 -6.80
C ASP A 89 13.63 26.06 -6.20
N PHE A 90 13.25 24.79 -6.02
CA PHE A 90 14.08 23.81 -5.33
C PHE A 90 14.54 22.70 -6.28
N ILE A 91 15.80 22.32 -6.18
CA ILE A 91 16.40 21.19 -6.93
C ILE A 91 15.84 19.86 -6.41
N PHE A 92 15.64 19.77 -5.09
CA PHE A 92 15.12 18.59 -4.42
C PHE A 92 14.33 19.01 -3.19
N THR A 93 13.23 18.33 -2.91
CA THR A 93 12.43 18.55 -1.69
C THR A 93 12.08 17.25 -1.01
N GLY A 94 12.01 17.25 0.31
CA GLY A 94 11.52 16.14 1.11
C GLY A 94 10.72 16.63 2.30
N GLN A 95 9.62 15.93 2.61
CA GLN A 95 8.79 16.15 3.79
C GLN A 95 9.05 15.04 4.79
N PHE A 96 9.14 15.41 6.04
CA PHE A 96 9.22 14.46 7.16
C PHE A 96 7.99 14.60 8.04
N ASP A 97 7.63 13.51 8.70
CA ASP A 97 6.45 13.48 9.56
C ASP A 97 6.75 14.06 10.96
N ARG A 98 7.90 13.69 11.54
CA ARG A 98 8.39 14.21 12.83
C ARG A 98 9.89 14.48 12.78
N LEU A 99 10.28 15.55 13.42
CA LEU A 99 11.68 15.87 13.70
C LEU A 99 11.80 16.44 15.10
N TYR A 100 12.69 15.89 15.89
CA TYR A 100 13.07 16.41 17.22
C TYR A 100 14.55 16.79 17.19
N ILE A 101 14.86 17.95 17.74
CA ILE A 101 16.23 18.48 17.78
C ILE A 101 16.60 18.83 19.21
N GLN A 102 17.76 18.35 19.64
CA GLN A 102 18.36 18.64 20.93
C GLN A 102 19.85 18.89 20.73
N GLY A 103 20.27 20.13 20.90
CA GLY A 103 21.64 20.57 20.62
C GLY A 103 22.06 20.29 19.16
N ASN A 104 23.05 19.46 18.95
CA ASN A 104 23.55 19.05 17.64
C ASN A 104 23.04 17.65 17.18
N ARG A 105 22.05 17.09 17.87
CA ARG A 105 21.46 15.78 17.58
C ARG A 105 20.04 15.96 17.07
N GLY A 106 19.63 15.11 16.11
CA GLY A 106 18.28 15.06 15.60
C GLY A 106 17.71 13.65 15.60
N LEU A 107 16.40 13.53 15.86
CA LEU A 107 15.62 12.33 15.62
C LEU A 107 14.58 12.64 14.55
N LEU A 108 14.67 11.96 13.42
CA LEU A 108 13.76 12.08 12.31
C LEU A 108 12.94 10.80 12.22
N VAL A 109 11.62 10.94 12.21
CA VAL A 109 10.69 9.79 12.13
C VAL A 109 9.81 9.92 10.90
N ASP A 110 9.63 8.81 10.21
CA ASP A 110 8.73 8.66 9.07
C ASP A 110 7.73 7.52 9.40
N PHE A 111 6.45 7.81 9.29
CA PHE A 111 5.38 6.86 9.57
C PHE A 111 4.94 6.13 8.29
N LYS A 112 4.82 4.83 8.37
CA LYS A 112 4.25 3.98 7.33
C LYS A 112 3.07 3.22 7.92
N ALA A 113 1.95 3.93 8.01
CA ALA A 113 0.74 3.49 8.70
C ALA A 113 0.09 2.25 8.05
N LEU A 114 0.29 2.05 6.74
CA LEU A 114 -0.34 0.96 6.00
C LEU A 114 0.52 -0.29 5.94
N HIS A 115 -0.16 -1.42 5.72
CA HIS A 115 0.49 -2.70 5.45
C HIS A 115 1.24 -2.63 4.10
N GLY A 116 2.56 -2.80 4.14
CA GLY A 116 3.41 -2.80 2.95
C GLY A 116 4.83 -3.23 3.29
N GLU A 117 5.55 -3.70 2.27
CA GLU A 117 6.98 -3.92 2.40
C GLU A 117 7.71 -2.59 2.17
N HIS A 118 8.38 -2.10 3.20
CA HIS A 118 9.23 -0.92 3.13
C HIS A 118 10.67 -1.32 3.43
N THR A 119 11.61 -0.67 2.72
CA THR A 119 13.02 -0.80 3.02
C THR A 119 13.28 -0.28 4.43
N ASN A 120 14.05 -1.01 5.24
CA ASN A 120 14.39 -0.60 6.61
C ASN A 120 15.12 0.75 6.63
N ALA A 121 15.17 1.40 7.79
CA ALA A 121 15.73 2.75 7.94
C ALA A 121 17.17 2.89 7.42
N LEU A 122 18.00 1.85 7.62
CA LEU A 122 19.42 1.86 7.21
C LEU A 122 19.60 1.96 5.67
N HIS A 123 18.73 1.32 4.91
CA HIS A 123 18.82 1.24 3.46
C HIS A 123 17.75 2.09 2.76
N ASN A 124 17.08 2.98 3.48
CA ASN A 124 16.01 3.81 2.95
C ASN A 124 16.56 5.11 2.35
N PRO A 125 16.54 5.29 1.01
CA PRO A 125 17.07 6.48 0.37
C PRO A 125 16.28 7.76 0.70
N GLN A 126 14.98 7.65 1.01
CA GLN A 126 14.17 8.78 1.47
C GLN A 126 14.71 9.29 2.81
N LEU A 127 14.89 8.41 3.78
CA LEU A 127 15.39 8.77 5.11
C LEU A 127 16.83 9.30 5.05
N ALA A 128 17.69 8.69 4.24
CA ALA A 128 19.06 9.21 4.01
C ALA A 128 19.05 10.64 3.47
N SER A 129 18.21 10.92 2.48
CA SER A 129 18.06 12.26 1.90
C SER A 129 17.52 13.26 2.91
N LEU A 130 16.50 12.88 3.68
CA LEU A 130 15.92 13.71 4.73
C LEU A 130 16.93 13.99 5.86
N ALA A 131 17.74 12.99 6.26
CA ALA A 131 18.82 13.19 7.24
C ALA A 131 19.80 14.28 6.79
N VAL A 132 20.19 14.28 5.51
CA VAL A 132 21.04 15.32 4.93
C VAL A 132 20.37 16.70 5.00
N LEU A 133 19.08 16.81 4.63
CA LEU A 133 18.35 18.06 4.66
C LEU A 133 18.27 18.64 6.07
N VAL A 134 17.86 17.81 7.06
CA VAL A 134 17.72 18.28 8.45
C VAL A 134 19.07 18.62 9.08
N ALA A 135 20.09 17.79 8.86
CA ALA A 135 21.42 18.02 9.37
C ALA A 135 21.99 19.35 8.87
N ARG A 136 21.83 19.65 7.59
CA ARG A 136 22.28 20.94 7.01
C ARG A 136 21.48 22.13 7.53
N ARG A 137 20.15 22.00 7.60
CA ARG A 137 19.27 23.08 8.03
C ARG A 137 19.53 23.48 9.47
N HIS A 138 19.78 22.51 10.34
CA HIS A 138 19.92 22.71 11.78
C HIS A 138 21.37 22.54 12.29
N LYS A 139 22.33 22.36 11.39
CA LYS A 139 23.76 22.18 11.72
C LYS A 139 23.99 21.01 12.67
N LEU A 140 23.29 19.88 12.43
CA LEU A 140 23.40 18.70 13.27
C LEU A 140 24.63 17.89 12.87
N THR A 141 25.29 17.29 13.86
CA THR A 141 26.41 16.36 13.67
C THR A 141 25.98 14.90 13.78
N SER A 142 24.76 14.65 14.28
CA SER A 142 24.20 13.33 14.38
C SER A 142 22.69 13.38 14.13
N VAL A 143 22.20 12.44 13.31
CA VAL A 143 20.77 12.26 13.03
C VAL A 143 20.42 10.77 13.15
N ARG A 144 19.55 10.44 14.09
CA ARG A 144 18.86 9.16 14.06
C ARG A 144 17.66 9.26 13.15
N VAL A 145 17.54 8.32 12.22
CA VAL A 145 16.33 8.18 11.39
C VAL A 145 15.57 6.94 11.83
N ALA A 146 14.26 7.01 11.87
CA ALA A 146 13.39 5.91 12.24
C ALA A 146 12.26 5.74 11.25
N LEU A 147 11.97 4.49 10.88
CA LEU A 147 10.79 4.10 10.12
C LEU A 147 9.84 3.38 11.07
N VAL A 148 8.72 4.01 11.36
CA VAL A 148 7.68 3.46 12.23
C VAL A 148 6.62 2.77 11.38
N GLN A 149 6.48 1.46 11.62
CA GLN A 149 5.48 0.60 11.01
C GLN A 149 4.70 -0.09 12.14
N PRO A 150 3.57 0.47 12.61
CA PRO A 150 2.92 0.04 13.85
C PRO A 150 2.61 -1.46 13.87
N TRP A 151 2.28 -2.03 12.72
CA TRP A 151 1.92 -3.44 12.57
C TRP A 151 3.12 -4.41 12.52
N LYS A 152 4.35 -3.91 12.41
CA LYS A 152 5.58 -4.73 12.41
C LYS A 152 6.27 -4.79 13.77
N GLY A 153 5.68 -4.21 14.79
CA GLY A 153 6.18 -4.22 16.15
C GLY A 153 7.26 -3.15 16.39
N LYS A 154 8.54 -3.47 16.32
CA LYS A 154 9.60 -2.49 16.59
C LYS A 154 9.93 -1.65 15.36
N PRO A 155 10.08 -0.29 15.52
CA PRO A 155 10.61 0.56 14.46
C PRO A 155 12.00 0.13 14.01
N THR A 156 12.30 0.34 12.74
CA THR A 156 13.68 0.24 12.25
C THR A 156 14.37 1.57 12.39
N VAL A 157 15.62 1.58 12.84
CA VAL A 157 16.41 2.80 13.08
C VAL A 157 17.76 2.74 12.39
N ALA A 158 18.31 3.90 12.05
CA ALA A 158 19.69 4.04 11.61
C ALA A 158 20.28 5.37 12.10
N ASP A 159 21.53 5.33 12.55
CA ASP A 159 22.24 6.49 13.05
C ASP A 159 23.20 7.00 11.99
N TYR A 160 23.06 8.28 11.66
CA TYR A 160 23.93 9.01 10.76
C TYR A 160 24.80 9.97 11.59
N ILE A 161 26.06 9.62 11.79
CA ILE A 161 27.06 10.53 12.33
C ILE A 161 27.67 11.37 11.21
N GLU A 162 28.52 12.31 11.54
CA GLU A 162 29.09 13.29 10.59
C GLU A 162 29.64 12.65 9.31
N GLY A 163 30.39 11.53 9.44
CA GLY A 163 30.92 10.82 8.27
C GLY A 163 29.82 10.17 7.40
N ASP A 164 28.76 9.64 8.04
CA ASP A 164 27.62 9.06 7.31
C ASP A 164 26.80 10.12 6.61
N LEU A 165 26.57 11.26 7.26
CA LEU A 165 25.91 12.42 6.68
C LEU A 165 26.67 12.95 5.46
N CYS A 166 27.99 12.98 5.53
CA CYS A 166 28.85 13.37 4.41
C CYS A 166 28.70 12.38 3.24
N ARG A 167 28.72 11.07 3.50
CA ARG A 167 28.53 10.05 2.46
C ARG A 167 27.13 10.12 1.84
N ALA A 168 26.11 10.27 2.66
CA ALA A 168 24.72 10.41 2.19
C ALA A 168 24.54 11.68 1.35
N GLN A 169 25.20 12.76 1.70
CA GLN A 169 25.19 13.99 0.92
C GLN A 169 25.86 13.82 -0.44
N VAL A 170 27.05 13.21 -0.49
CA VAL A 170 27.73 12.92 -1.76
C VAL A 170 26.84 12.08 -2.66
N TRP A 171 26.28 11.00 -2.12
CA TRP A 171 25.33 10.15 -2.84
C TRP A 171 24.11 10.94 -3.37
N LEU A 172 23.50 11.80 -2.56
CA LEU A 172 22.37 12.63 -2.96
C LEU A 172 22.73 13.57 -4.11
N VAL A 173 23.87 14.25 -4.00
CA VAL A 173 24.34 15.18 -5.04
C VAL A 173 24.64 14.46 -6.35
N GLU A 174 25.32 13.31 -6.31
CA GLU A 174 25.58 12.49 -7.48
C GLU A 174 24.31 11.98 -8.12
N THR A 175 23.35 11.51 -7.31
CA THR A 175 22.03 11.09 -7.78
C THR A 175 21.29 12.23 -8.49
N LEU A 176 21.29 13.42 -7.91
CA LEU A 176 20.65 14.60 -8.52
C LEU A 176 21.32 14.99 -9.84
N ARG A 177 22.64 14.96 -9.90
CA ARG A 177 23.40 15.22 -11.15
C ARG A 177 23.05 14.18 -12.23
N TYR A 178 23.02 12.90 -11.86
CA TYR A 178 22.65 11.83 -12.77
C TYR A 178 21.21 12.01 -13.29
N VAL A 179 20.25 12.27 -12.40
CA VAL A 179 18.84 12.48 -12.79
C VAL A 179 18.66 13.70 -13.69
N THR A 180 19.43 14.79 -13.43
CA THR A 180 19.36 15.99 -14.26
C THR A 180 19.96 15.80 -15.65
N ALA A 181 20.98 14.94 -15.79
CA ALA A 181 21.63 14.62 -17.05
C ALA A 181 20.95 13.46 -17.81
N ALA A 182 20.06 12.70 -17.14
CA ALA A 182 19.44 11.52 -17.71
C ALA A 182 18.57 11.81 -18.92
N THR A 183 18.68 10.95 -19.92
CA THR A 183 17.92 10.98 -21.17
C THR A 183 16.82 9.91 -21.18
N PRO A 184 15.92 9.91 -22.16
CA PRO A 184 14.97 8.81 -22.33
C PRO A 184 15.60 7.42 -22.45
N ASP A 185 16.82 7.33 -22.98
CA ASP A 185 17.53 6.06 -23.19
C ASP A 185 18.07 5.45 -21.88
N ASP A 186 18.18 6.27 -20.81
CA ASP A 186 18.58 5.80 -19.49
C ASP A 186 17.44 5.12 -18.70
N ARG A 187 16.25 5.07 -19.27
CA ARG A 187 15.09 4.47 -18.64
C ARG A 187 15.24 2.96 -18.54
N LYS A 188 14.89 2.41 -17.39
CA LYS A 188 14.84 0.97 -17.16
C LYS A 188 13.49 0.60 -16.58
N ALA A 189 12.85 -0.41 -17.15
CA ALA A 189 11.63 -0.97 -16.60
C ALA A 189 11.93 -1.74 -15.30
N GLY A 190 11.04 -1.63 -14.31
CA GLY A 190 11.21 -2.31 -13.04
C GLY A 190 10.04 -2.06 -12.07
N LYS A 191 10.19 -2.49 -10.81
CA LYS A 191 9.14 -2.36 -9.78
C LYS A 191 8.70 -0.91 -9.56
N HIS A 192 9.60 0.06 -9.73
CA HIS A 192 9.30 1.49 -9.60
C HIS A 192 8.31 2.01 -10.66
N CYS A 193 8.20 1.34 -11.82
CA CYS A 193 7.21 1.70 -12.84
C CYS A 193 5.77 1.58 -12.33
N ASN A 194 5.56 0.82 -11.26
CA ASN A 194 4.26 0.69 -10.62
C ASN A 194 3.73 2.02 -10.07
N TYR A 195 4.62 2.90 -9.65
CA TYR A 195 4.32 4.20 -9.05
C TYR A 195 4.60 5.37 -10.01
N CYS A 196 5.10 5.06 -11.22
CA CYS A 196 5.43 6.08 -12.20
C CYS A 196 4.17 6.59 -12.91
N LYS A 197 3.94 7.90 -12.83
CA LYS A 197 2.78 8.54 -13.48
C LYS A 197 2.84 8.46 -15.02
N ALA A 198 4.05 8.34 -15.59
CA ALA A 198 4.26 8.24 -17.02
C ALA A 198 4.21 6.80 -17.57
N ASN A 199 3.91 5.80 -16.75
CA ASN A 199 3.96 4.40 -17.16
C ASN A 199 3.04 4.06 -18.34
N SER A 200 1.87 4.70 -18.45
CA SER A 200 0.91 4.49 -19.54
C SER A 200 1.42 4.92 -20.92
N VAL A 201 2.40 5.84 -20.96
CA VAL A 201 2.97 6.38 -22.20
C VAL A 201 4.48 6.09 -22.34
N CYS A 202 5.04 5.30 -21.45
CA CYS A 202 6.46 4.97 -21.45
C CYS A 202 6.76 3.80 -22.39
N GLU A 203 7.52 4.04 -23.45
CA GLU A 203 7.91 3.01 -24.43
C GLU A 203 8.73 1.90 -23.80
N THR A 204 9.77 2.24 -23.01
CA THR A 204 10.60 1.25 -22.30
C THR A 204 9.78 0.31 -21.44
N PHE A 205 8.74 0.86 -20.79
CA PHE A 205 7.82 0.10 -19.97
C PHE A 205 6.93 -0.82 -20.83
N ARG A 206 6.33 -0.28 -21.89
CA ARG A 206 5.55 -1.04 -22.87
C ARG A 206 6.34 -2.19 -23.48
N ASP A 207 7.58 -1.92 -23.89
CA ASP A 207 8.42 -2.92 -24.55
C ASP A 207 8.82 -4.05 -23.59
N ALA A 208 9.10 -3.72 -22.31
CA ALA A 208 9.30 -4.74 -21.28
C ALA A 208 8.04 -5.59 -21.02
N GLN A 209 6.84 -4.99 -21.14
CA GLN A 209 5.57 -5.73 -21.05
C GLN A 209 5.39 -6.67 -22.25
N LEU A 210 5.63 -6.18 -23.46
CA LEU A 210 5.52 -6.99 -24.68
C LEU A 210 6.47 -8.18 -24.64
N GLN A 211 7.72 -7.98 -24.23
CA GLN A 211 8.68 -9.08 -24.04
C GLN A 211 8.18 -10.13 -23.04
N ALA A 212 7.58 -9.70 -21.93
CA ALA A 212 7.02 -10.63 -20.96
C ALA A 212 5.82 -11.42 -21.52
N ILE A 213 5.01 -10.80 -22.39
CA ILE A 213 3.88 -11.45 -23.06
C ILE A 213 4.34 -12.40 -24.15
N GLU A 214 5.34 -12.02 -24.95
CA GLU A 214 5.92 -12.88 -26.00
C GLU A 214 6.48 -14.19 -25.44
N VAL A 215 7.07 -14.15 -24.24
CA VAL A 215 7.54 -15.35 -23.54
C VAL A 215 6.40 -16.32 -23.22
N ILE A 216 5.19 -15.81 -22.95
CA ILE A 216 4.01 -16.63 -22.62
C ILE A 216 3.34 -17.20 -23.86
N ASP A 217 3.48 -16.55 -25.02
CA ASP A 217 2.85 -16.89 -26.31
C ASP A 217 1.38 -17.36 -26.14
N PRO A 218 0.48 -16.43 -25.80
CA PRO A 218 -0.89 -16.80 -25.47
C PRO A 218 -1.67 -17.40 -26.65
N MET A 219 -1.22 -17.17 -27.87
CA MET A 219 -1.92 -17.63 -29.08
C MET A 219 -1.84 -19.15 -29.27
N THR A 220 -0.73 -19.78 -28.83
CA THR A 220 -0.58 -21.24 -28.94
C THR A 220 -1.36 -22.04 -27.91
N ILE A 221 -1.81 -21.39 -26.83
CA ILE A 221 -2.63 -22.02 -25.78
C ILE A 221 -4.10 -21.64 -25.85
N ALA A 222 -4.45 -20.67 -26.71
CA ALA A 222 -5.84 -20.28 -26.93
C ALA A 222 -6.62 -21.43 -27.58
N GLY A 223 -7.73 -21.81 -26.98
CA GLY A 223 -8.57 -22.93 -27.44
C GLY A 223 -8.31 -24.29 -26.79
N MET A 224 -7.32 -24.41 -25.93
CA MET A 224 -7.15 -25.57 -25.06
C MET A 224 -8.14 -25.52 -23.88
N ASP A 225 -8.47 -26.69 -23.31
CA ASP A 225 -9.19 -26.72 -22.03
C ASP A 225 -8.32 -26.22 -20.87
N ASP A 226 -8.93 -25.86 -19.76
CA ASP A 226 -8.31 -25.22 -18.60
C ASP A 226 -7.11 -26.00 -18.03
N GLU A 227 -7.18 -27.33 -17.96
CA GLU A 227 -6.12 -28.17 -17.41
C GLU A 227 -4.94 -28.28 -18.37
N THR A 228 -5.21 -28.40 -19.67
CA THR A 228 -4.20 -28.41 -20.72
C THR A 228 -3.49 -27.05 -20.81
N GLN A 229 -4.25 -25.95 -20.70
CA GLN A 229 -3.68 -24.60 -20.63
C GLN A 229 -2.73 -24.43 -19.44
N LYS A 230 -3.14 -24.82 -18.23
CA LYS A 230 -2.32 -24.74 -17.01
C LYS A 230 -1.03 -25.54 -17.16
N SER A 231 -1.14 -26.77 -17.69
CA SER A 231 0.01 -27.64 -17.89
C SER A 231 0.99 -27.09 -18.93
N ALA A 232 0.48 -26.54 -20.04
CA ALA A 232 1.30 -25.92 -21.08
C ALA A 232 2.00 -24.65 -20.58
N MET A 233 1.28 -23.81 -19.81
CA MET A 233 1.86 -22.61 -19.20
C MET A 233 2.96 -22.96 -18.20
N TRP A 234 2.75 -23.98 -17.38
CA TRP A 234 3.74 -24.45 -16.41
C TRP A 234 4.99 -24.98 -17.12
N ALA A 235 4.83 -25.84 -18.12
CA ALA A 235 5.95 -26.37 -18.89
C ALA A 235 6.79 -25.27 -19.54
N ARG A 236 6.15 -24.25 -20.11
CA ARG A 236 6.83 -23.08 -20.69
C ARG A 236 7.56 -22.26 -19.63
N ALA A 237 6.92 -21.99 -18.50
CA ALA A 237 7.57 -21.27 -17.39
C ALA A 237 8.84 -22.02 -16.93
N CYS A 238 8.79 -23.35 -16.83
CA CYS A 238 9.94 -24.17 -16.46
C CYS A 238 11.06 -24.19 -17.51
N ALA A 239 10.74 -23.95 -18.78
CA ALA A 239 11.71 -23.93 -19.87
C ALA A 239 12.46 -22.59 -20.00
N LEU A 240 12.07 -21.56 -19.27
CA LEU A 240 12.74 -20.27 -19.29
C LEU A 240 14.15 -20.35 -18.70
N THR A 241 15.09 -19.65 -19.31
CA THR A 241 16.41 -19.40 -18.68
C THR A 241 16.22 -18.53 -17.42
N PRO A 242 17.15 -18.57 -16.45
CA PRO A 242 17.06 -17.73 -15.24
C PRO A 242 16.84 -16.25 -15.54
N ALA A 243 17.52 -15.70 -16.54
CA ALA A 243 17.38 -14.30 -16.94
C ALA A 243 15.97 -13.99 -17.53
N GLN A 244 15.44 -14.90 -18.35
CA GLN A 244 14.08 -14.78 -18.89
C GLN A 244 13.03 -14.93 -17.77
N HIS A 245 13.26 -15.84 -16.82
CA HIS A 245 12.37 -16.03 -15.68
C HIS A 245 12.32 -14.78 -14.79
N GLU A 246 13.48 -14.17 -14.51
CA GLU A 246 13.57 -12.92 -13.77
C GLU A 246 12.85 -11.78 -14.51
N ALA A 247 13.07 -11.63 -15.80
CA ALA A 247 12.40 -10.61 -16.62
C ALA A 247 10.87 -10.82 -16.63
N ALA A 248 10.41 -12.06 -16.85
CA ALA A 248 8.99 -12.42 -16.83
C ALA A 248 8.36 -12.18 -15.44
N TYR A 249 9.05 -12.58 -14.37
CA TYR A 249 8.58 -12.35 -13.00
C TYR A 249 8.46 -10.86 -12.66
N ASN A 250 9.44 -10.05 -13.04
CA ASN A 250 9.40 -8.60 -12.85
C ASN A 250 8.30 -7.95 -13.70
N GLY A 251 8.00 -8.50 -14.87
CA GLY A 251 6.89 -8.06 -15.73
C GLY A 251 5.50 -8.51 -15.27
N LEU A 252 5.41 -9.58 -14.47
CA LEU A 252 4.13 -10.23 -14.14
C LEU A 252 3.14 -9.31 -13.42
N ALA A 253 3.61 -8.50 -12.47
CA ALA A 253 2.78 -7.54 -11.76
C ALA A 253 2.13 -6.51 -12.71
N MET A 254 2.79 -6.24 -13.82
CA MET A 254 2.40 -5.30 -14.85
C MET A 254 1.38 -5.89 -15.82
N VAL A 255 1.62 -7.12 -16.24
CA VAL A 255 0.66 -7.89 -17.05
C VAL A 255 -0.68 -8.00 -16.30
N LYS A 256 -0.65 -8.27 -15.00
CA LYS A 256 -1.86 -8.30 -14.16
C LYS A 256 -2.59 -6.95 -14.14
N ARG A 257 -1.87 -5.84 -14.01
CA ARG A 257 -2.47 -4.50 -14.03
C ARG A 257 -3.03 -4.12 -15.38
N TYR A 258 -2.31 -4.46 -16.46
CA TYR A 258 -2.80 -4.22 -17.81
C TYR A 258 -4.06 -5.05 -18.10
N ALA A 259 -4.08 -6.32 -17.70
CA ALA A 259 -5.27 -7.17 -17.79
C ALA A 259 -6.44 -6.58 -16.99
N HIS A 260 -6.17 -6.06 -15.77
CA HIS A 260 -7.18 -5.38 -14.96
C HIS A 260 -7.69 -4.09 -15.63
N ALA A 261 -6.79 -3.27 -16.18
CA ALA A 261 -7.16 -2.04 -16.91
C ALA A 261 -8.00 -2.32 -18.17
N ILE A 262 -7.64 -3.36 -18.93
CA ILE A 262 -8.45 -3.84 -20.07
C ILE A 262 -9.84 -4.26 -19.58
N GLY A 263 -9.91 -5.06 -18.51
CA GLY A 263 -11.17 -5.51 -17.93
C GLY A 263 -12.06 -4.36 -17.47
N ALA A 264 -11.48 -3.36 -16.80
CA ALA A 264 -12.19 -2.15 -16.35
C ALA A 264 -12.69 -1.32 -17.54
N SER A 265 -11.83 -1.09 -18.54
CA SER A 265 -12.20 -0.37 -19.76
C SER A 265 -13.29 -1.11 -20.56
N PHE A 266 -13.16 -2.43 -20.68
CA PHE A 266 -14.17 -3.26 -21.33
C PHE A 266 -15.52 -3.18 -20.63
N LYS A 267 -15.51 -3.28 -19.29
CA LYS A 267 -16.72 -3.12 -18.48
C LYS A 267 -17.38 -1.77 -18.69
N ALA A 268 -16.61 -0.67 -18.63
CA ALA A 268 -17.14 0.68 -18.87
C ALA A 268 -17.79 0.82 -20.26
N ARG A 269 -17.20 0.23 -21.30
CA ARG A 269 -17.75 0.24 -22.65
C ARG A 269 -19.01 -0.63 -22.77
N VAL A 270 -19.11 -1.73 -22.04
CA VAL A 270 -20.33 -2.55 -21.96
C VAL A 270 -21.43 -1.77 -21.25
N GLU A 271 -21.12 -1.05 -20.16
CA GLU A 271 -22.05 -0.16 -19.46
C GLU A 271 -22.56 0.97 -20.36
N ALA A 272 -21.71 1.49 -21.24
CA ALA A 272 -22.06 2.49 -22.24
C ALA A 272 -22.82 1.92 -23.46
N GLY A 273 -22.99 0.59 -23.54
CA GLY A 273 -23.66 -0.07 -24.68
C GLY A 273 -22.82 -0.14 -25.97
N GLU A 274 -21.52 0.15 -25.89
CA GLU A 274 -20.61 0.19 -27.04
C GLU A 274 -20.22 -1.21 -27.53
N ILE A 275 -20.40 -2.26 -26.72
CA ILE A 275 -20.00 -3.63 -27.06
C ILE A 275 -21.23 -4.52 -27.17
N PRO A 276 -21.71 -4.82 -28.39
CA PRO A 276 -22.87 -5.68 -28.60
C PRO A 276 -22.64 -7.10 -28.09
N GLY A 277 -23.69 -7.73 -27.57
CA GLY A 277 -23.62 -9.13 -27.09
C GLY A 277 -23.12 -9.28 -25.66
N TYR A 278 -22.84 -8.19 -24.97
CA TYR A 278 -22.48 -8.16 -23.55
C TYR A 278 -23.45 -7.30 -22.76
N GLY A 279 -23.62 -7.64 -21.49
CA GLY A 279 -24.44 -6.88 -20.54
C GLY A 279 -23.83 -6.90 -19.15
N ILE A 280 -24.39 -6.10 -18.25
CA ILE A 280 -23.97 -6.03 -16.85
C ILE A 280 -24.95 -6.85 -16.01
N ARG A 281 -24.37 -7.73 -15.20
CA ARG A 281 -25.12 -8.48 -14.19
C ARG A 281 -24.61 -8.09 -12.79
N GLU A 282 -25.53 -7.73 -11.93
CA GLU A 282 -25.19 -7.50 -10.52
C GLU A 282 -24.87 -8.82 -9.81
N LYS A 283 -23.70 -8.86 -9.17
CA LYS A 283 -23.35 -9.92 -8.24
C LYS A 283 -23.84 -9.54 -6.84
N LYS A 284 -24.46 -10.48 -6.16
CA LYS A 284 -24.78 -10.31 -4.73
C LYS A 284 -23.50 -10.04 -3.94
N GLY A 285 -23.51 -8.99 -3.13
CA GLY A 285 -22.40 -8.69 -2.22
C GLY A 285 -22.13 -9.83 -1.25
N LYS A 286 -20.89 -9.97 -0.83
CA LYS A 286 -20.53 -10.90 0.25
C LYS A 286 -21.05 -10.35 1.57
N ARG A 287 -21.70 -11.22 2.34
CA ARG A 287 -22.10 -10.89 3.71
C ARG A 287 -20.90 -11.12 4.64
N SER A 288 -20.62 -10.16 5.48
CA SER A 288 -19.61 -10.25 6.54
C SER A 288 -20.26 -9.97 7.90
N VAL A 289 -19.65 -10.51 8.94
CA VAL A 289 -20.09 -10.24 10.31
C VAL A 289 -19.49 -8.90 10.74
N SER A 290 -20.35 -7.90 11.00
CA SER A 290 -19.94 -6.57 11.48
C SER A 290 -19.92 -6.48 13.00
N ASP A 291 -20.72 -7.29 13.70
CA ASP A 291 -20.80 -7.36 15.16
C ASP A 291 -20.63 -8.79 15.65
N VAL A 292 -19.38 -9.14 15.94
CA VAL A 292 -18.98 -10.47 16.42
C VAL A 292 -19.58 -10.78 17.79
N GLY A 293 -19.71 -9.78 18.70
CA GLY A 293 -20.25 -9.95 20.04
C GLY A 293 -21.73 -10.34 20.02
N THR A 294 -22.54 -9.64 19.23
CA THR A 294 -23.95 -9.96 19.05
C THR A 294 -24.12 -11.36 18.42
N VAL A 295 -23.31 -11.69 17.41
CA VAL A 295 -23.37 -13.02 16.78
C VAL A 295 -22.97 -14.09 17.77
N PHE A 296 -21.93 -13.90 18.58
CA PHE A 296 -21.55 -14.85 19.62
C PHE A 296 -22.68 -15.07 20.64
N THR A 297 -23.25 -14.00 21.18
CA THR A 297 -24.34 -14.08 22.15
C THR A 297 -25.51 -14.91 21.61
N ARG A 298 -25.89 -14.68 20.34
CA ARG A 298 -26.95 -15.43 19.67
C ARG A 298 -26.55 -16.88 19.40
N ALA A 299 -25.32 -17.14 18.93
CA ALA A 299 -24.82 -18.49 18.68
C ALA A 299 -24.75 -19.32 19.97
N ALA A 300 -24.40 -18.71 21.09
CA ALA A 300 -24.36 -19.38 22.40
C ALA A 300 -25.73 -19.91 22.83
N THR A 301 -26.84 -19.26 22.47
CA THR A 301 -28.18 -19.78 22.74
C THR A 301 -28.51 -21.08 21.96
N HIS A 302 -27.71 -21.35 20.91
CA HIS A 302 -27.80 -22.60 20.12
C HIS A 302 -26.67 -23.58 20.46
N GLY A 303 -25.98 -23.42 21.61
CA GLY A 303 -25.00 -24.36 22.13
C GLY A 303 -23.57 -24.21 21.56
N VAL A 304 -23.28 -23.11 20.84
CA VAL A 304 -21.91 -22.82 20.40
C VAL A 304 -21.09 -22.32 21.59
N THR A 305 -20.01 -23.04 21.95
CA THR A 305 -19.13 -22.67 23.06
C THR A 305 -18.23 -21.49 22.70
N ALA A 306 -17.77 -20.73 23.72
CA ALA A 306 -16.86 -19.62 23.52
C ALA A 306 -15.54 -20.06 22.84
N GLU A 307 -15.02 -21.22 23.22
CA GLU A 307 -13.79 -21.79 22.64
C GLU A 307 -13.95 -22.08 21.15
N ALA A 308 -15.06 -22.74 20.78
CA ALA A 308 -15.35 -23.06 19.38
C ALA A 308 -15.57 -21.79 18.55
N PHE A 309 -16.24 -20.78 19.12
CA PHE A 309 -16.49 -19.52 18.45
C PHE A 309 -15.21 -18.72 18.24
N THR A 310 -14.37 -18.61 19.28
CA THR A 310 -13.12 -17.83 19.20
C THR A 310 -12.05 -18.48 18.33
N ALA A 311 -12.06 -19.80 18.18
CA ALA A 311 -11.18 -20.49 17.23
C ALA A 311 -11.45 -20.07 15.77
N GLU A 312 -12.66 -19.58 15.49
CA GLU A 312 -13.10 -19.11 14.16
C GLU A 312 -13.28 -17.57 14.13
N CYS A 313 -12.44 -16.82 14.85
CA CYS A 313 -12.59 -15.36 14.99
C CYS A 313 -12.61 -14.53 13.69
N SER A 314 -12.25 -15.13 12.55
CA SER A 314 -12.51 -14.58 11.22
C SER A 314 -13.71 -15.30 10.55
N ILE A 315 -14.83 -15.38 11.23
CA ILE A 315 -15.92 -16.28 10.84
C ILE A 315 -16.45 -15.98 9.43
N ALA A 316 -16.06 -16.82 8.49
CA ALA A 316 -16.84 -17.00 7.28
C ALA A 316 -18.22 -17.57 7.65
N ILE A 317 -19.29 -17.08 7.02
CA ILE A 317 -20.66 -17.57 7.27
C ILE A 317 -20.76 -19.10 7.13
N GLY A 318 -19.97 -19.69 6.23
CA GLY A 318 -19.87 -21.14 6.08
C GLY A 318 -19.31 -21.88 7.30
N ALA A 319 -18.33 -21.32 7.98
CA ALA A 319 -17.78 -21.88 9.22
C ALA A 319 -18.80 -21.77 10.37
N LEU A 320 -19.49 -20.62 10.50
CA LEU A 320 -20.57 -20.45 11.47
C LEU A 320 -21.69 -21.49 11.26
N ASN A 321 -22.11 -21.71 10.02
CA ASN A 321 -23.10 -22.73 9.70
C ASN A 321 -22.62 -24.14 10.10
N GLY A 322 -21.34 -24.44 9.95
CA GLY A 322 -20.72 -25.67 10.44
C GLY A 322 -20.85 -25.83 11.96
N LEU A 323 -20.54 -24.80 12.72
CA LEU A 323 -20.68 -24.78 14.18
C LEU A 323 -22.14 -24.96 14.61
N LEU A 324 -23.07 -24.20 14.02
CA LEU A 324 -24.49 -24.30 14.30
C LEU A 324 -25.04 -25.72 14.02
N LYS A 325 -24.64 -26.30 12.88
CA LYS A 325 -25.01 -27.68 12.52
C LYS A 325 -24.51 -28.69 13.55
N THR A 326 -23.29 -28.53 14.03
CA THR A 326 -22.72 -29.43 15.05
C THR A 326 -23.43 -29.27 16.40
N ALA A 327 -23.72 -28.01 16.80
CA ALA A 327 -24.35 -27.73 18.08
C ALA A 327 -25.83 -28.11 18.14
N THR A 328 -26.58 -27.90 17.07
CA THR A 328 -28.04 -28.12 17.05
C THR A 328 -28.46 -29.46 16.44
N GLY A 329 -27.61 -30.10 15.63
CA GLY A 329 -27.94 -31.27 14.83
C GLY A 329 -28.83 -30.99 13.60
N GLU A 330 -29.27 -29.74 13.42
CA GLU A 330 -30.20 -29.32 12.37
C GLU A 330 -29.53 -29.24 10.98
N LYS A 331 -30.33 -29.33 9.92
CA LYS A 331 -29.90 -29.30 8.52
C LYS A 331 -30.93 -28.60 7.63
N GLY A 332 -30.49 -28.14 6.46
CA GLY A 332 -31.37 -27.57 5.45
C GLY A 332 -32.10 -26.31 5.98
N LYS A 333 -33.40 -26.21 5.70
CA LYS A 333 -34.22 -25.01 6.05
C LYS A 333 -34.25 -24.69 7.54
N ALA A 334 -34.17 -25.69 8.42
CA ALA A 334 -34.13 -25.47 9.87
C ALA A 334 -32.81 -24.80 10.28
N LEU A 335 -31.67 -25.28 9.77
CA LEU A 335 -30.36 -24.65 9.98
C LEU A 335 -30.30 -23.24 9.40
N ASP A 336 -30.87 -23.02 8.21
CA ASP A 336 -30.90 -21.70 7.56
C ASP A 336 -31.72 -20.67 8.41
N ALA A 337 -32.82 -21.14 9.03
CA ALA A 337 -33.62 -20.30 9.92
C ALA A 337 -32.84 -19.88 11.18
N ILE A 338 -32.11 -20.81 11.80
CA ILE A 338 -31.25 -20.57 12.97
C ILE A 338 -30.12 -19.61 12.58
N ALA A 339 -29.46 -19.85 11.45
CA ALA A 339 -28.38 -19.01 10.97
C ALA A 339 -28.88 -17.57 10.68
N ALA A 340 -30.05 -17.41 10.10
CA ALA A 340 -30.66 -16.11 9.85
C ALA A 340 -31.00 -15.36 11.17
N GLU A 341 -31.44 -16.06 12.19
CA GLU A 341 -31.66 -15.49 13.52
C GLU A 341 -30.35 -15.04 14.17
N VAL A 342 -29.32 -15.89 14.17
CA VAL A 342 -28.00 -15.59 14.75
C VAL A 342 -27.34 -14.41 14.04
N LEU A 343 -27.52 -14.27 12.74
CA LEU A 343 -26.92 -13.21 11.91
C LEU A 343 -27.79 -11.94 11.82
N ARG A 344 -28.96 -11.91 12.48
CA ARG A 344 -29.86 -10.77 12.39
C ARG A 344 -29.18 -9.50 12.90
N ASP A 345 -29.19 -8.45 12.06
CA ASP A 345 -28.60 -7.14 12.35
C ASP A 345 -27.10 -7.13 12.70
N ALA A 346 -26.43 -8.30 12.60
CA ALA A 346 -25.02 -8.49 12.89
C ALA A 346 -24.17 -8.71 11.62
N THR A 347 -24.76 -8.50 10.45
CA THR A 347 -24.07 -8.63 9.17
C THR A 347 -24.29 -7.39 8.32
N GLU A 348 -23.20 -6.85 7.79
CA GLU A 348 -23.25 -5.87 6.70
C GLU A 348 -23.11 -6.60 5.37
N THR A 349 -23.90 -6.18 4.39
CA THR A 349 -23.76 -6.66 3.02
C THR A 349 -22.95 -5.62 2.26
N SER A 350 -21.74 -5.96 1.85
CA SER A 350 -20.96 -5.08 0.98
C SER A 350 -21.77 -4.75 -0.27
N LYS A 351 -21.60 -3.53 -0.82
CA LYS A 351 -22.20 -3.17 -2.10
C LYS A 351 -21.85 -4.22 -3.14
N GLY A 352 -22.85 -4.79 -3.80
CA GLY A 352 -22.66 -5.80 -4.83
C GLY A 352 -21.73 -5.30 -5.93
N SER A 353 -20.86 -6.17 -6.43
CA SER A 353 -20.07 -5.86 -7.63
C SER A 353 -20.84 -6.23 -8.88
N THR A 354 -20.53 -5.57 -9.99
CA THR A 354 -21.09 -5.90 -11.31
C THR A 354 -20.09 -6.74 -12.10
N GLU A 355 -20.57 -7.63 -12.95
CA GLU A 355 -19.73 -8.36 -13.89
C GLU A 355 -20.25 -8.25 -15.31
N VAL A 356 -19.34 -8.33 -16.29
CA VAL A 356 -19.70 -8.42 -17.70
C VAL A 356 -20.09 -9.85 -18.01
N VAL A 357 -21.23 -10.04 -18.68
CA VAL A 357 -21.71 -11.34 -19.14
C VAL A 357 -21.95 -11.33 -20.65
N LYS A 358 -21.62 -12.43 -21.32
CA LYS A 358 -22.00 -12.63 -22.72
C LYS A 358 -23.51 -12.87 -22.81
N LEU A 359 -24.21 -12.06 -23.59
CA LEU A 359 -25.63 -12.25 -23.83
C LEU A 359 -25.80 -13.40 -24.85
N THR A 360 -26.52 -14.45 -24.48
CA THR A 360 -27.01 -15.46 -25.43
C THR A 360 -28.09 -14.81 -26.27
N MET A 361 -27.86 -14.66 -27.57
CA MET A 361 -28.93 -14.30 -28.50
C MET A 361 -29.83 -15.52 -28.62
N GLU A 362 -31.08 -15.43 -28.14
CA GLU A 362 -32.16 -16.36 -28.46
C GLU A 362 -32.59 -16.22 -29.91
#